data_0d5c2ce119e03d9a347cb7bc2bd1f053
#
_entry.id   0d5c2ce119e03d9a347cb7bc2bd1f053
#
_cell.length_a   1.000
_cell.length_b   1.000
_cell.length_c   1.000
_cell.angle_alpha   90.00
_cell.angle_beta   90.00
_cell.angle_gamma   90.00
#
_symmetry.space_group_name_H-M   'P 1'
#
loop_
_entity.id
_entity.type
_entity.pdbx_description
1 polymer ?
#
loop_
_entity_poly.entity_id
_entity_poly.type
_entity_poly.pdbx_seq_one_letter_code
_entity_poly.pdbx_strand_id
1 'polypeptide(L)'
;MMRAMKIKTASAALLSLALIAATAGFAAEKPKKEGAFGKGGGAMLSKEQLRACMNQKTRAAQLDDELGKEQAALVGVKDELARTGEALKLRLEALDRTSAEAVTTYNDESKARDKQIDEYQARVTAFNARVEAMHGEREAYAKACENRRYLEEDEIAIKKGK
;
A
#
# COMPACT_ATOMS: atom_id res chain seq x y z
N MET A 1 7.57 36.82 -63.61
CA MET A 1 6.82 36.34 -64.80
C MET A 1 5.45 35.89 -64.34
N MET A 2 4.46 36.72 -64.67
CA MET A 2 3.02 36.50 -64.46
C MET A 2 2.51 35.46 -65.43
N ARG A 3 1.63 34.56 -64.94
CA ARG A 3 0.63 33.93 -65.80
C ARG A 3 -0.66 33.69 -65.05
N ALA A 4 -1.60 34.55 -65.37
CA ALA A 4 -3.01 34.43 -65.12
C ALA A 4 -3.67 33.44 -66.08
N MET A 5 -4.60 32.62 -65.62
CA MET A 5 -5.59 31.98 -66.48
C MET A 5 -6.84 31.61 -65.67
N LYS A 6 -7.81 32.44 -65.79
CA LYS A 6 -9.12 32.31 -66.45
C LYS A 6 -10.12 31.35 -65.82
N ILE A 7 -11.13 32.02 -65.31
CA ILE A 7 -12.45 31.59 -64.86
C ILE A 7 -13.23 30.97 -66.02
N LYS A 8 -13.89 29.87 -65.78
CA LYS A 8 -15.06 29.43 -66.56
C LYS A 8 -16.19 29.09 -65.64
N THR A 9 -17.22 29.92 -65.69
CA THR A 9 -18.59 29.73 -65.18
C THR A 9 -19.32 28.72 -66.07
N ALA A 10 -19.98 27.79 -65.45
CA ALA A 10 -21.10 27.05 -66.08
C ALA A 10 -22.18 26.77 -65.04
N SER A 11 -23.37 27.22 -65.43
CA SER A 11 -24.59 27.24 -64.65
C SER A 11 -25.34 25.89 -64.57
N ALA A 12 -26.14 25.78 -63.53
CA ALA A 12 -27.47 25.18 -63.38
C ALA A 12 -27.65 23.66 -63.46
N ALA A 13 -28.12 23.11 -62.35
CA ALA A 13 -29.37 22.33 -62.36
C ALA A 13 -29.81 22.10 -60.90
N LEU A 14 -30.99 22.65 -60.57
CA LEU A 14 -31.78 22.37 -59.35
C LEU A 14 -32.28 20.94 -59.41
N LEU A 15 -31.93 20.13 -58.42
CA LEU A 15 -32.62 18.91 -58.06
C LEU A 15 -32.84 18.90 -56.56
N SER A 16 -34.09 19.20 -56.17
CA SER A 16 -34.58 19.10 -54.81
C SER A 16 -34.67 17.62 -54.42
N LEU A 17 -33.75 17.14 -53.60
CA LEU A 17 -33.92 15.86 -52.92
C LEU A 17 -34.24 16.14 -51.45
N ALA A 18 -35.51 15.86 -51.05
CA ALA A 18 -35.92 15.89 -49.68
C ALA A 18 -35.20 14.79 -48.90
N LEU A 19 -34.18 15.16 -48.10
CA LEU A 19 -33.56 14.27 -47.15
C LEU A 19 -34.46 14.22 -45.90
N ILE A 20 -35.14 13.12 -45.70
CA ILE A 20 -35.80 12.77 -44.42
C ILE A 20 -34.62 12.50 -43.46
N ALA A 21 -34.30 13.47 -42.61
CA ALA A 21 -33.41 13.28 -41.50
C ALA A 21 -34.08 12.41 -40.44
N ALA A 22 -33.83 11.11 -40.48
CA ALA A 22 -34.06 10.22 -39.34
C ALA A 22 -33.11 10.66 -38.22
N THR A 23 -33.58 11.51 -37.30
CA THR A 23 -32.90 11.79 -36.03
C THR A 23 -32.96 10.51 -35.19
N ALA A 24 -31.96 9.62 -35.37
CA ALA A 24 -31.69 8.62 -34.38
C ALA A 24 -31.35 9.37 -33.10
N GLY A 25 -32.26 9.39 -32.16
CA GLY A 25 -32.05 9.95 -30.83
C GLY A 25 -30.92 9.16 -30.16
N PHE A 26 -29.70 9.66 -30.24
CA PHE A 26 -28.65 9.25 -29.34
C PHE A 26 -29.07 9.72 -27.95
N ALA A 27 -29.63 8.78 -27.15
CA ALA A 27 -29.77 8.98 -25.74
C ALA A 27 -28.36 9.24 -25.20
N ALA A 28 -28.04 10.47 -24.88
CA ALA A 28 -26.77 10.83 -24.26
C ALA A 28 -26.71 10.11 -22.90
N GLU A 29 -25.98 9.01 -22.85
CA GLU A 29 -25.69 8.29 -21.63
C GLU A 29 -25.04 9.29 -20.66
N LYS A 30 -25.61 9.46 -19.46
CA LYS A 30 -25.08 10.39 -18.48
C LYS A 30 -23.63 10.02 -18.22
N PRO A 31 -22.70 11.00 -18.18
CA PRO A 31 -21.30 10.72 -17.92
C PRO A 31 -21.18 9.97 -16.60
N LYS A 32 -20.57 8.79 -16.64
CA LYS A 32 -20.31 7.98 -15.45
C LYS A 32 -19.32 8.72 -14.58
N LYS A 33 -19.62 8.77 -13.28
CA LYS A 33 -18.70 9.40 -12.33
C LYS A 33 -17.45 8.56 -12.17
N GLU A 34 -16.29 9.22 -12.19
CA GLU A 34 -15.00 8.61 -12.05
C GLU A 34 -14.38 8.97 -10.71
N GLY A 35 -13.83 7.97 -10.01
CA GLY A 35 -12.93 8.13 -8.88
C GLY A 35 -11.49 7.86 -9.30
N ALA A 36 -10.54 8.12 -8.41
CA ALA A 36 -9.13 7.84 -8.67
C ALA A 36 -8.36 7.50 -7.40
N PHE A 37 -7.33 6.67 -7.56
CA PHE A 37 -6.27 6.54 -6.58
C PHE A 37 -5.21 7.62 -6.85
N GLY A 38 -4.95 8.51 -5.90
CA GLY A 38 -3.99 9.60 -6.07
C GLY A 38 -4.42 10.66 -7.10
N LYS A 39 -3.53 11.04 -8.01
CA LYS A 39 -3.75 12.13 -8.98
C LYS A 39 -4.65 11.75 -10.17
N GLY A 40 -4.97 10.48 -10.36
CA GLY A 40 -5.93 10.03 -11.37
C GLY A 40 -5.53 10.22 -12.84
N GLY A 41 -4.24 10.35 -13.14
CA GLY A 41 -3.75 10.54 -14.51
C GLY A 41 -3.60 9.24 -15.33
N GLY A 42 -3.75 8.08 -14.70
CA GLY A 42 -3.52 6.77 -15.33
C GLY A 42 -4.75 6.19 -16.03
N ALA A 43 -4.55 5.01 -16.64
CA ALA A 43 -5.62 4.29 -17.31
C ALA A 43 -6.72 3.83 -16.35
N MET A 44 -7.93 3.66 -16.88
CA MET A 44 -9.09 3.16 -16.14
C MET A 44 -8.87 1.72 -15.67
N LEU A 45 -9.20 1.43 -14.42
CA LEU A 45 -9.20 0.08 -13.87
C LEU A 45 -10.50 -0.65 -14.25
N SER A 46 -10.41 -1.96 -14.53
CA SER A 46 -11.60 -2.81 -14.54
C SER A 46 -12.09 -3.01 -13.10
N LYS A 47 -13.32 -3.47 -12.95
CA LYS A 47 -13.92 -3.75 -11.63
C LYS A 47 -13.09 -4.76 -10.82
N GLU A 48 -12.56 -5.80 -11.46
CA GLU A 48 -11.70 -6.81 -10.84
C GLU A 48 -10.37 -6.19 -10.37
N GLN A 49 -9.75 -5.36 -11.22
CA GLN A 49 -8.54 -4.63 -10.87
C GLN A 49 -8.77 -3.65 -9.72
N LEU A 50 -9.90 -2.93 -9.74
CA LEU A 50 -10.29 -2.03 -8.66
C LEU A 50 -10.46 -2.80 -7.34
N ARG A 51 -11.16 -3.95 -7.37
CA ARG A 51 -11.31 -4.82 -6.18
C ARG A 51 -9.96 -5.28 -5.65
N ALA A 52 -9.05 -5.71 -6.52
CA ALA A 52 -7.69 -6.10 -6.14
C ALA A 52 -6.93 -4.93 -5.47
N CYS A 53 -7.00 -3.72 -6.05
CA CYS A 53 -6.38 -2.53 -5.50
C CYS A 53 -6.97 -2.13 -4.14
N MET A 54 -8.28 -2.17 -3.97
CA MET A 54 -8.94 -1.88 -2.69
C MET A 54 -8.52 -2.88 -1.60
N ASN A 55 -8.50 -4.17 -1.93
CA ASN A 55 -8.07 -5.22 -1.01
C ASN A 55 -6.59 -5.05 -0.63
N GLN A 56 -5.73 -4.74 -1.59
CA GLN A 56 -4.31 -4.52 -1.34
C GLN A 56 -4.08 -3.30 -0.44
N LYS A 57 -4.80 -2.20 -0.69
CA LYS A 57 -4.77 -1.00 0.17
C LYS A 57 -5.18 -1.32 1.61
N THR A 58 -6.24 -2.10 1.80
CA THR A 58 -6.70 -2.51 3.12
C THR A 58 -5.67 -3.38 3.83
N ARG A 59 -5.10 -4.39 3.14
CA ARG A 59 -4.04 -5.24 3.72
C ARG A 59 -2.80 -4.43 4.09
N ALA A 60 -2.36 -3.50 3.24
CA ALA A 60 -1.23 -2.65 3.53
C ALA A 60 -1.45 -1.80 4.79
N ALA A 61 -2.65 -1.23 4.96
CA ALA A 61 -2.99 -0.45 6.15
C ALA A 61 -3.02 -1.31 7.43
N GLN A 62 -3.54 -2.55 7.35
CA GLN A 62 -3.53 -3.50 8.47
C GLN A 62 -2.09 -3.90 8.85
N LEU A 63 -1.26 -4.19 7.86
CA LEU A 63 0.13 -4.56 8.09
C LEU A 63 0.95 -3.40 8.68
N ASP A 64 0.68 -2.16 8.27
CA ASP A 64 1.29 -0.97 8.88
C ASP A 64 0.95 -0.85 10.38
N ASP A 65 -0.31 -1.04 10.73
CA ASP A 65 -0.75 -0.99 12.13
C ASP A 65 -0.12 -2.12 12.97
N GLU A 66 -0.08 -3.33 12.43
CA GLU A 66 0.57 -4.49 13.08
C GLU A 66 2.07 -4.27 13.28
N LEU A 67 2.78 -3.80 12.25
CA LEU A 67 4.22 -3.52 12.35
C LEU A 67 4.50 -2.38 13.32
N GLY A 68 3.66 -1.35 13.36
CA GLY A 68 3.78 -0.27 14.34
C GLY A 68 3.66 -0.78 15.78
N LYS A 69 2.70 -1.66 16.06
CA LYS A 69 2.53 -2.30 17.38
C LYS A 69 3.71 -3.20 17.73
N GLU A 70 4.19 -3.98 16.78
CA GLU A 70 5.33 -4.87 17.01
C GLU A 70 6.62 -4.09 17.26
N GLN A 71 6.85 -3.00 16.52
CA GLN A 71 7.97 -2.09 16.76
C GLN A 71 7.95 -1.53 18.18
N ALA A 72 6.80 -1.05 18.65
CA ALA A 72 6.66 -0.54 20.02
C ALA A 72 6.94 -1.63 21.06
N ALA A 73 6.48 -2.86 20.83
CA ALA A 73 6.77 -3.99 21.71
C ALA A 73 8.27 -4.36 21.74
N LEU A 74 8.95 -4.33 20.59
CA LEU A 74 10.39 -4.58 20.50
C LEU A 74 11.19 -3.50 21.24
N VAL A 75 10.78 -2.24 21.18
CA VAL A 75 11.41 -1.16 21.96
C VAL A 75 11.27 -1.45 23.47
N GLY A 76 10.08 -1.83 23.93
CA GLY A 76 9.85 -2.19 25.34
C GLY A 76 10.74 -3.35 25.81
N VAL A 77 10.87 -4.41 25.00
CA VAL A 77 11.76 -5.54 25.32
C VAL A 77 13.24 -5.10 25.38
N LYS A 78 13.67 -4.27 24.42
CA LYS A 78 15.04 -3.72 24.42
C LYS A 78 15.34 -2.95 25.72
N ASP A 79 14.40 -2.10 26.15
CA ASP A 79 14.56 -1.30 27.36
C ASP A 79 14.60 -2.18 28.61
N GLU A 80 13.80 -3.25 28.64
CA GLU A 80 13.83 -4.23 29.73
C GLU A 80 15.17 -5.00 29.76
N LEU A 81 15.68 -5.44 28.61
CA LEU A 81 17.00 -6.07 28.51
C LEU A 81 18.13 -5.16 28.94
N ALA A 82 18.02 -3.86 28.70
CA ALA A 82 18.98 -2.88 29.19
C ALA A 82 18.94 -2.79 30.73
N ARG A 83 17.74 -2.65 31.32
CA ARG A 83 17.56 -2.59 32.78
C ARG A 83 18.03 -3.85 33.49
N THR A 84 17.68 -5.02 32.98
CA THR A 84 18.11 -6.31 33.57
C THR A 84 19.62 -6.49 33.44
N GLY A 85 20.23 -5.98 32.36
CA GLY A 85 21.68 -5.97 32.20
C GLY A 85 22.41 -5.15 33.26
N GLU A 86 21.93 -3.94 33.52
CA GLU A 86 22.50 -3.09 34.58
C GLU A 86 22.26 -3.71 35.97
N ALA A 87 21.10 -4.30 36.22
CA ALA A 87 20.83 -4.99 37.49
C ALA A 87 21.79 -6.18 37.73
N LEU A 88 22.03 -7.01 36.70
CA LEU A 88 22.96 -8.12 36.77
C LEU A 88 24.40 -7.65 36.99
N LYS A 89 24.81 -6.54 36.38
CA LYS A 89 26.13 -5.95 36.61
C LYS A 89 26.31 -5.54 38.07
N LEU A 90 25.37 -4.79 38.65
CA LEU A 90 25.41 -4.40 40.06
C LEU A 90 25.40 -5.62 40.99
N ARG A 91 24.65 -6.67 40.65
CA ARG A 91 24.62 -7.92 41.42
C ARG A 91 25.96 -8.65 41.35
N LEU A 92 26.62 -8.65 40.20
CA LEU A 92 27.97 -9.23 40.04
C LEU A 92 29.00 -8.51 40.89
N GLU A 93 28.92 -7.17 40.98
CA GLU A 93 29.81 -6.34 41.81
C GLU A 93 29.66 -6.63 43.31
N ALA A 94 28.41 -6.90 43.74
CA ALA A 94 28.06 -7.21 45.13
C ALA A 94 28.09 -8.71 45.47
N LEU A 95 28.45 -9.59 44.52
CA LEU A 95 28.34 -11.03 44.67
C LEU A 95 29.29 -11.60 45.70
N ASP A 96 28.73 -12.27 46.71
CA ASP A 96 29.54 -13.13 47.61
C ASP A 96 29.94 -14.41 46.86
N ARG A 97 31.15 -14.43 46.37
CA ARG A 97 31.72 -15.56 45.63
C ARG A 97 32.03 -16.78 46.47
N THR A 98 31.93 -16.69 47.80
CA THR A 98 32.08 -17.81 48.74
C THR A 98 30.76 -18.53 48.97
N SER A 99 29.64 -17.88 48.68
CA SER A 99 28.30 -18.48 48.76
C SER A 99 27.93 -19.21 47.44
N ALA A 100 27.91 -20.54 47.50
CA ALA A 100 27.53 -21.35 46.34
C ALA A 100 26.09 -21.04 45.85
N GLU A 101 25.18 -20.74 46.78
CA GLU A 101 23.77 -20.35 46.44
C GLU A 101 23.75 -19.01 45.70
N ALA A 102 24.45 -17.99 46.16
CA ALA A 102 24.51 -16.69 45.50
C ALA A 102 25.08 -16.77 44.08
N VAL A 103 26.17 -17.57 43.91
CA VAL A 103 26.79 -17.82 42.61
C VAL A 103 25.80 -18.57 41.66
N THR A 104 25.09 -19.58 42.16
CA THR A 104 24.12 -20.32 41.37
C THR A 104 22.96 -19.40 40.91
N THR A 105 22.40 -18.61 41.82
CA THR A 105 21.32 -17.67 41.50
C THR A 105 21.74 -16.67 40.43
N TYR A 106 22.93 -16.07 40.57
CA TYR A 106 23.47 -15.14 39.57
C TYR A 106 23.64 -15.81 38.20
N ASN A 107 24.15 -17.03 38.16
CA ASN A 107 24.36 -17.76 36.90
C ASN A 107 23.02 -18.08 36.21
N ASP A 108 21.99 -18.46 36.97
CA ASP A 108 20.68 -18.77 36.42
C ASP A 108 19.97 -17.52 35.87
N GLU A 109 20.08 -16.39 36.55
CA GLU A 109 19.57 -15.10 36.05
C GLU A 109 20.31 -14.64 34.79
N SER A 110 21.65 -14.81 34.76
CA SER A 110 22.45 -14.52 33.57
C SER A 110 22.01 -15.36 32.38
N LYS A 111 21.85 -16.68 32.54
CA LYS A 111 21.34 -17.57 31.49
C LYS A 111 19.93 -17.21 31.03
N ALA A 112 19.06 -16.85 31.97
CA ALA A 112 17.70 -16.43 31.62
C ALA A 112 17.71 -15.15 30.77
N ARG A 113 18.61 -14.20 31.08
CA ARG A 113 18.77 -12.99 30.29
C ARG A 113 19.36 -13.28 28.90
N ASP A 114 20.35 -14.18 28.80
CA ASP A 114 20.92 -14.57 27.52
C ASP A 114 19.85 -15.17 26.59
N LYS A 115 19.00 -16.03 27.13
CA LYS A 115 17.83 -16.55 26.38
C LYS A 115 16.89 -15.45 25.91
N GLN A 116 16.62 -14.45 26.75
CA GLN A 116 15.77 -13.31 26.36
C GLN A 116 16.43 -12.48 25.25
N ILE A 117 17.75 -12.33 25.23
CA ILE A 117 18.50 -11.67 24.16
C ILE A 117 18.33 -12.44 22.85
N ASP A 118 18.49 -13.76 22.87
CA ASP A 118 18.32 -14.61 21.68
C ASP A 118 16.89 -14.51 21.11
N GLU A 119 15.89 -14.57 21.99
CA GLU A 119 14.47 -14.39 21.61
C GLU A 119 14.21 -13.00 21.01
N TYR A 120 14.79 -11.95 21.60
CA TYR A 120 14.69 -10.60 21.05
C TYR A 120 15.32 -10.48 19.65
N GLN A 121 16.54 -11.04 19.47
CA GLN A 121 17.21 -11.02 18.17
C GLN A 121 16.43 -11.77 17.10
N ALA A 122 15.85 -12.93 17.43
CA ALA A 122 14.99 -13.67 16.52
C ALA A 122 13.74 -12.88 16.12
N ARG A 123 13.11 -12.19 17.08
CA ARG A 123 11.96 -11.31 16.82
C ARG A 123 12.33 -10.12 15.93
N VAL A 124 13.49 -9.47 16.16
CA VAL A 124 13.99 -8.36 15.31
C VAL A 124 14.21 -8.87 13.88
N THR A 125 14.79 -10.04 13.71
CA THR A 125 15.00 -10.63 12.38
C THR A 125 13.67 -10.88 11.65
N ALA A 126 12.69 -11.45 12.34
CA ALA A 126 11.35 -11.69 11.79
C ALA A 126 10.63 -10.38 11.46
N PHE A 127 10.73 -9.37 12.33
CA PHE A 127 10.17 -8.04 12.11
C PHE A 127 10.76 -7.40 10.85
N ASN A 128 12.08 -7.39 10.69
CA ASN A 128 12.75 -6.83 9.52
C ASN A 128 12.30 -7.51 8.21
N ALA A 129 12.16 -8.85 8.21
CA ALA A 129 11.64 -9.58 7.05
C ALA A 129 10.21 -9.17 6.68
N ARG A 130 9.35 -8.90 7.69
CA ARG A 130 7.98 -8.40 7.46
C ARG A 130 7.97 -6.96 6.92
N VAL A 131 8.88 -6.10 7.39
CA VAL A 131 9.05 -4.73 6.84
C VAL A 131 9.43 -4.78 5.37
N GLU A 132 10.38 -5.62 4.99
CA GLU A 132 10.78 -5.81 3.59
C GLU A 132 9.63 -6.33 2.73
N ALA A 133 8.85 -7.30 3.22
CA ALA A 133 7.66 -7.79 2.53
C ALA A 133 6.62 -6.67 2.33
N MET A 134 6.41 -5.82 3.33
CA MET A 134 5.52 -4.66 3.22
C MET A 134 6.01 -3.65 2.17
N HIS A 135 7.32 -3.40 2.07
CA HIS A 135 7.86 -2.54 1.02
C HIS A 135 7.54 -3.10 -0.38
N GLY A 136 7.72 -4.42 -0.59
CA GLY A 136 7.34 -5.09 -1.83
C GLY A 136 5.85 -4.95 -2.16
N GLU A 137 4.97 -5.09 -1.17
CA GLU A 137 3.52 -4.89 -1.34
C GLU A 137 3.18 -3.43 -1.72
N ARG A 138 3.83 -2.45 -1.11
CA ARG A 138 3.64 -1.02 -1.45
C ARG A 138 4.11 -0.70 -2.87
N GLU A 139 5.25 -1.24 -3.29
CA GLU A 139 5.73 -1.08 -4.66
C GLU A 139 4.79 -1.72 -5.68
N ALA A 140 4.29 -2.91 -5.39
CA ALA A 140 3.31 -3.59 -6.25
C ALA A 140 2.02 -2.76 -6.35
N TYR A 141 1.52 -2.20 -5.23
CA TYR A 141 0.37 -1.30 -5.22
C TYR A 141 0.64 -0.04 -6.05
N ALA A 142 1.79 0.60 -5.88
CA ALA A 142 2.13 1.81 -6.63
C ALA A 142 2.12 1.56 -8.14
N LYS A 143 2.67 0.43 -8.59
CA LYS A 143 2.68 0.06 -10.03
C LYS A 143 1.29 -0.25 -10.57
N ALA A 144 0.47 -0.99 -9.83
CA ALA A 144 -0.81 -1.50 -10.32
C ALA A 144 -1.97 -0.52 -10.14
N CYS A 145 -1.96 0.25 -9.06
CA CYS A 145 -3.12 0.96 -8.55
C CYS A 145 -2.93 2.48 -8.47
N GLU A 146 -1.73 2.95 -8.15
CA GLU A 146 -1.52 4.38 -7.91
C GLU A 146 -1.75 5.20 -9.18
N ASN A 147 -2.38 6.37 -9.01
CA ASN A 147 -2.75 7.28 -10.10
C ASN A 147 -3.70 6.69 -11.17
N ARG A 148 -4.33 5.53 -10.91
CA ARG A 148 -5.32 4.91 -11.80
C ARG A 148 -6.71 5.46 -11.51
N ARG A 149 -7.54 5.58 -12.56
CA ARG A 149 -8.95 5.96 -12.48
C ARG A 149 -9.82 4.72 -12.37
N TYR A 150 -11.04 4.89 -11.87
CA TYR A 150 -12.05 3.83 -11.78
C TYR A 150 -13.46 4.44 -11.83
N LEU A 151 -14.47 3.60 -12.09
CA LEU A 151 -15.86 4.01 -12.04
C LEU A 151 -16.37 3.97 -10.58
N GLU A 152 -16.97 5.07 -10.11
CA GLU A 152 -17.56 5.13 -8.76
C GLU A 152 -18.63 4.05 -8.53
N GLU A 153 -19.38 3.70 -9.58
CA GLU A 153 -20.37 2.62 -9.52
C GLU A 153 -19.75 1.26 -9.19
N ASP A 154 -18.54 0.97 -9.72
CA ASP A 154 -17.81 -0.25 -9.41
C ASP A 154 -17.31 -0.27 -7.97
N GLU A 155 -16.78 0.87 -7.47
CA GLU A 155 -16.39 1.00 -6.06
C GLU A 155 -17.57 0.74 -5.12
N ILE A 156 -18.73 1.35 -5.41
CA ILE A 156 -19.96 1.15 -4.61
C ILE A 156 -20.41 -0.31 -4.65
N ALA A 157 -20.35 -0.95 -5.83
CA ALA A 157 -20.71 -2.35 -5.98
C ALA A 157 -19.79 -3.27 -5.18
N ILE A 158 -18.48 -3.05 -5.24
CA ILE A 158 -17.47 -3.80 -4.48
C ILE A 158 -17.71 -3.67 -2.98
N LYS A 159 -17.93 -2.44 -2.48
CA LYS A 159 -18.22 -2.19 -1.06
C LYS A 159 -19.50 -2.87 -0.56
N LYS A 160 -20.46 -3.14 -1.47
CA LYS A 160 -21.69 -3.89 -1.18
C LYS A 160 -21.56 -5.40 -1.39
N GLY A 161 -20.37 -5.91 -1.66
CA GLY A 161 -20.10 -7.34 -1.87
C GLY A 161 -20.60 -7.89 -3.22
N LYS A 162 -20.76 -7.01 -4.22
CA LYS A 162 -21.23 -7.39 -5.57
C LYS A 162 -20.10 -7.43 -6.60
#